data_bee98040369e0ee6b665107eefeb4280
#
_entry.id   bee98040369e0ee6b665107eefeb4280
#
_cell.length_a   1.000
_cell.length_b   1.000
_cell.length_c   1.000
_cell.angle_alpha   90.00
_cell.angle_beta   90.00
_cell.angle_gamma   90.00
#
_symmetry.space_group_name_H-M   'P 1'
#
loop_
_entity.id
_entity.type
_entity.pdbx_description
1 polymer ?
#
loop_
_entity_poly.entity_id
_entity_poly.type
_entity_poly.pdbx_seq_one_letter_code
_entity_poly.pdbx_strand_id
1 'polypeptide(L)'
;YSAITTAYPQIDWPMMSKKFVEEYFGVTFNPLTTQIEGHDYLCHILDGVRHFNNVVSDLDVDMWLYISMEYFKQIPVAGEVGSSTMPHKVNPIRFENSEANVDLSNSLCVGLSNKLPKSRMQRDLSDSSSQRNLGLAFGYSLQAISETKNGLAKCVVNYDKLASDLN
;
A
#
# COMPACT_ATOMS: atom_id res chain seq x y z
N TYR A 1 5.07 -32.23 6.94
CA TYR A 1 6.06 -33.32 6.82
C TYR A 1 5.49 -34.77 6.87
N SER A 2 4.27 -34.97 7.38
CA SER A 2 3.82 -36.33 7.82
C SER A 2 4.02 -37.47 6.81
N ALA A 3 3.57 -37.32 5.57
CA ALA A 3 3.72 -38.39 4.58
C ALA A 3 5.17 -38.61 4.17
N ILE A 4 5.93 -37.55 3.95
CA ILE A 4 7.31 -37.63 3.49
C ILE A 4 8.27 -38.11 4.60
N THR A 5 8.02 -37.72 5.84
CA THR A 5 8.81 -38.21 6.99
C THR A 5 8.60 -39.70 7.23
N THR A 6 7.42 -40.21 6.95
CA THR A 6 7.16 -41.66 7.01
C THR A 6 7.90 -42.42 5.89
N ALA A 7 7.97 -41.86 4.69
CA ALA A 7 8.65 -42.47 3.56
C ALA A 7 10.19 -42.42 3.68
N TYR A 8 10.72 -41.36 4.28
CA TYR A 8 12.17 -41.11 4.40
C TYR A 8 12.54 -40.69 5.83
N PRO A 9 12.43 -41.60 6.82
CA PRO A 9 12.63 -41.29 8.24
C PRO A 9 14.10 -40.98 8.61
N GLN A 10 15.05 -41.32 7.76
CA GLN A 10 16.48 -41.07 7.97
C GLN A 10 16.90 -39.63 7.69
N ILE A 11 16.03 -38.82 7.12
CA ILE A 11 16.32 -37.40 6.77
C ILE A 11 15.87 -36.51 7.92
N ASP A 12 16.75 -35.60 8.37
CA ASP A 12 16.37 -34.49 9.25
C ASP A 12 15.65 -33.41 8.43
N TRP A 13 14.34 -33.60 8.30
CA TRP A 13 13.48 -32.70 7.50
C TRP A 13 13.46 -31.26 8.01
N PRO A 14 13.42 -30.98 9.33
CA PRO A 14 13.50 -29.59 9.84
C PRO A 14 14.80 -28.91 9.43
N MET A 15 15.94 -29.59 9.60
CA MET A 15 17.23 -29.00 9.22
C MET A 15 17.34 -28.81 7.69
N MET A 16 16.91 -29.79 6.90
CA MET A 16 16.90 -29.69 5.45
C MET A 16 16.02 -28.57 4.96
N SER A 17 14.81 -28.42 5.52
CA SER A 17 13.89 -27.35 5.17
C SER A 17 14.44 -25.98 5.53
N LYS A 18 15.06 -25.85 6.71
CA LYS A 18 15.73 -24.62 7.13
C LYS A 18 16.81 -24.22 6.14
N LYS A 19 17.71 -25.15 5.84
CA LYS A 19 18.79 -24.92 4.89
C LYS A 19 18.25 -24.51 3.51
N PHE A 20 17.24 -25.18 3.01
CA PHE A 20 16.63 -24.88 1.72
C PHE A 20 16.01 -23.49 1.69
N VAL A 21 15.26 -23.11 2.73
CA VAL A 21 14.61 -21.79 2.80
C VAL A 21 15.62 -20.66 2.96
N GLU A 22 16.59 -20.81 3.88
CA GLU A 22 17.54 -19.74 4.22
C GLU A 22 18.66 -19.60 3.18
N GLU A 23 19.25 -20.71 2.74
CA GLU A 23 20.40 -20.66 1.82
C GLU A 23 19.97 -20.50 0.35
N TYR A 24 18.88 -21.15 -0.06
CA TYR A 24 18.44 -21.10 -1.45
C TYR A 24 17.56 -19.91 -1.77
N PHE A 25 16.60 -19.57 -0.90
CA PHE A 25 15.71 -18.43 -1.11
C PHE A 25 16.15 -17.14 -0.40
N GLY A 26 17.06 -17.21 0.56
CA GLY A 26 17.52 -16.05 1.32
C GLY A 26 16.45 -15.43 2.21
N VAL A 27 15.46 -16.22 2.66
CA VAL A 27 14.36 -15.76 3.52
C VAL A 27 14.38 -16.51 4.85
N THR A 28 13.72 -15.95 5.87
CA THR A 28 13.67 -16.55 7.21
C THR A 28 12.83 -17.82 7.23
N PHE A 29 13.38 -18.89 7.77
CA PHE A 29 12.66 -20.13 8.01
C PHE A 29 11.79 -20.03 9.27
N ASN A 30 10.50 -20.38 9.15
CA ASN A 30 9.60 -20.49 10.30
C ASN A 30 9.53 -21.97 10.74
N PRO A 31 10.12 -22.35 11.89
CA PRO A 31 10.17 -23.74 12.33
C PRO A 31 8.82 -24.29 12.82
N LEU A 32 7.91 -23.42 13.23
CA LEU A 32 6.63 -23.78 13.82
C LEU A 32 5.48 -23.24 12.96
N THR A 33 4.90 -24.11 12.17
CA THR A 33 3.73 -23.79 11.33
C THR A 33 2.65 -24.86 11.51
N THR A 34 1.43 -24.56 11.13
CA THR A 34 0.41 -25.56 10.88
C THR A 34 0.61 -26.18 9.49
N GLN A 35 -0.42 -26.44 8.72
CA GLN A 35 -0.25 -26.97 7.36
C GLN A 35 0.46 -25.96 6.44
N ILE A 36 0.30 -24.67 6.71
CA ILE A 36 0.92 -23.55 5.98
C ILE A 36 1.52 -22.56 6.97
N GLU A 37 2.28 -21.59 6.45
CA GLU A 37 2.77 -20.43 7.20
C GLU A 37 1.61 -19.58 7.71
N GLY A 38 1.76 -18.96 8.89
CA GLY A 38 0.70 -18.23 9.61
C GLY A 38 0.32 -16.87 9.06
N HIS A 39 0.97 -16.42 8.00
CA HIS A 39 0.78 -15.10 7.36
C HIS A 39 1.17 -13.88 8.20
N ASP A 40 1.83 -14.04 9.33
CA ASP A 40 2.23 -12.92 10.19
C ASP A 40 3.13 -11.92 9.47
N TYR A 41 4.13 -12.41 8.72
CA TYR A 41 5.01 -11.53 7.95
C TYR A 41 4.26 -10.76 6.86
N LEU A 42 3.28 -11.39 6.22
CA LEU A 42 2.44 -10.74 5.23
C LEU A 42 1.60 -9.63 5.87
N CYS A 43 1.08 -9.87 7.08
CA CYS A 43 0.34 -8.87 7.84
C CYS A 43 1.23 -7.68 8.22
N HIS A 44 2.47 -7.90 8.63
CA HIS A 44 3.42 -6.81 8.87
C HIS A 44 3.70 -5.98 7.62
N ILE A 45 3.80 -6.62 6.45
CA ILE A 45 3.96 -5.90 5.17
C ILE A 45 2.73 -5.04 4.89
N LEU A 46 1.52 -5.59 5.04
CA LEU A 46 0.27 -4.86 4.81
C LEU A 46 0.10 -3.68 5.77
N ASP A 47 0.45 -3.86 7.03
CA ASP A 47 0.43 -2.79 8.04
C ASP A 47 1.48 -1.71 7.73
N GLY A 48 2.66 -2.09 7.23
CA GLY A 48 3.68 -1.16 6.75
C GLY A 48 3.20 -0.34 5.55
N VAL A 49 2.55 -0.98 4.57
CA VAL A 49 1.94 -0.29 3.42
C VAL A 49 0.87 0.69 3.88
N ARG A 50 -0.02 0.26 4.76
CA ARG A 50 -1.07 1.13 5.33
C ARG A 50 -0.47 2.34 6.05
N HIS A 51 0.59 2.14 6.83
CA HIS A 51 1.26 3.26 7.50
C HIS A 51 1.88 4.23 6.51
N PHE A 52 2.57 3.73 5.50
CA PHE A 52 3.11 4.56 4.42
C PHE A 52 2.02 5.32 3.65
N ASN A 53 0.93 4.65 3.31
CA ASN A 53 -0.23 5.25 2.67
C ASN A 53 -0.81 6.43 3.46
N ASN A 54 -0.88 6.31 4.80
CA ASN A 54 -1.36 7.40 5.66
C ASN A 54 -0.45 8.64 5.57
N VAL A 55 0.86 8.46 5.45
CA VAL A 55 1.80 9.58 5.25
C VAL A 55 1.60 10.23 3.88
N VAL A 56 1.32 9.44 2.84
CA VAL A 56 1.01 9.97 1.50
C VAL A 56 -0.29 10.76 1.54
N SER A 57 -1.33 10.23 2.19
CA SER A 57 -2.63 10.92 2.33
C SER A 57 -2.51 12.24 3.09
N ASP A 58 -1.70 12.28 4.15
CA ASP A 58 -1.43 13.50 4.92
C ASP A 58 -0.78 14.59 4.03
N LEU A 59 0.20 14.20 3.21
CA LEU A 59 0.79 15.09 2.21
C LEU A 59 -0.23 15.57 1.18
N ASP A 60 -1.11 14.69 0.70
CA ASP A 60 -2.12 15.03 -0.30
C ASP A 60 -3.12 16.08 0.24
N VAL A 61 -3.56 15.91 1.51
CA VAL A 61 -4.42 16.88 2.22
C VAL A 61 -3.72 18.23 2.37
N ASP A 62 -2.46 18.24 2.80
CA ASP A 62 -1.67 19.46 2.93
C ASP A 62 -1.50 20.18 1.58
N MET A 63 -1.18 19.45 0.52
CA MET A 63 -1.04 20.03 -0.82
C MET A 63 -2.36 20.60 -1.34
N TRP A 64 -3.49 19.92 -1.07
CA TRP A 64 -4.81 20.42 -1.38
C TRP A 64 -5.09 21.77 -0.67
N LEU A 65 -4.79 21.85 0.63
CA LEU A 65 -4.94 23.07 1.43
C LEU A 65 -4.03 24.20 0.91
N TYR A 66 -2.75 23.92 0.68
CA TYR A 66 -1.81 24.93 0.18
C TYR A 66 -2.15 25.45 -1.21
N ILE A 67 -2.73 24.61 -2.07
CA ILE A 67 -3.26 25.05 -3.37
C ILE A 67 -4.49 25.92 -3.16
N SER A 68 -5.39 25.57 -2.24
CA SER A 68 -6.59 26.37 -1.94
C SER A 68 -6.27 27.74 -1.33
N MET A 69 -5.16 27.84 -0.59
CA MET A 69 -4.61 29.09 -0.04
C MET A 69 -3.76 29.87 -1.05
N GLU A 70 -3.60 29.38 -2.26
CA GLU A 70 -2.77 29.96 -3.31
C GLU A 70 -1.25 29.98 -3.00
N TYR A 71 -0.78 29.21 -2.01
CA TYR A 71 0.66 29.06 -1.72
C TYR A 71 1.38 28.26 -2.79
N PHE A 72 0.65 27.31 -3.40
CA PHE A 72 1.07 26.62 -4.61
C PHE A 72 0.09 26.90 -5.74
N LYS A 73 0.61 27.05 -6.95
CA LYS A 73 -0.17 27.16 -8.19
C LYS A 73 0.00 25.88 -9.00
N GLN A 74 -1.07 25.41 -9.61
CA GLN A 74 -1.02 24.30 -10.55
C GLN A 74 -0.72 24.83 -11.95
N ILE A 75 0.25 24.19 -12.65
CA ILE A 75 0.58 24.51 -14.04
C ILE A 75 -0.52 23.90 -14.92
N PRO A 76 -1.28 24.71 -15.69
CA PRO A 76 -2.27 24.18 -16.62
C PRO A 76 -1.60 23.35 -17.72
N VAL A 77 -2.15 22.17 -17.99
CA VAL A 77 -1.71 21.37 -19.14
C VAL A 77 -2.70 21.60 -20.29
N ALA A 78 -2.19 21.87 -21.47
CA ALA A 78 -3.02 22.09 -22.66
C ALA A 78 -3.93 20.86 -22.89
N GLY A 79 -5.24 21.08 -22.91
CA GLY A 79 -6.24 20.03 -23.08
C GLY A 79 -6.84 19.47 -21.77
N GLU A 80 -6.35 19.84 -20.59
CA GLU A 80 -7.04 19.57 -19.33
C GLU A 80 -8.14 20.62 -19.11
N VAL A 81 -9.39 20.17 -19.06
CA VAL A 81 -10.54 21.05 -18.73
C VAL A 81 -10.71 21.03 -17.23
N GLY A 82 -10.59 22.19 -16.56
CA GLY A 82 -10.67 22.29 -15.10
C GLY A 82 -12.05 21.85 -14.57
N SER A 83 -13.10 22.51 -14.96
CA SER A 83 -14.48 22.16 -14.63
C SER A 83 -15.38 22.55 -15.78
N SER A 84 -16.38 21.73 -16.10
CA SER A 84 -17.39 22.04 -17.11
C SER A 84 -18.27 23.22 -16.71
N THR A 85 -18.39 23.52 -15.40
CA THR A 85 -19.22 24.61 -14.84
C THR A 85 -18.42 25.85 -14.45
N MET A 86 -17.11 25.70 -14.14
CA MET A 86 -16.22 26.78 -13.70
C MET A 86 -14.87 26.66 -14.40
N PRO A 87 -14.71 27.16 -15.63
CA PRO A 87 -13.49 26.96 -16.42
C PRO A 87 -12.22 27.58 -15.81
N HIS A 88 -12.34 28.45 -14.82
CA HIS A 88 -11.21 29.05 -14.11
C HIS A 88 -10.80 28.30 -12.84
N LYS A 89 -11.58 27.29 -12.41
CA LYS A 89 -11.29 26.51 -11.22
C LYS A 89 -10.41 25.31 -11.58
N VAL A 90 -9.14 25.40 -11.27
CA VAL A 90 -8.23 24.26 -11.37
C VAL A 90 -8.32 23.47 -10.06
N ASN A 91 -9.04 22.35 -10.09
CA ASN A 91 -9.14 21.47 -8.93
C ASN A 91 -7.82 20.66 -8.78
N PRO A 92 -7.32 20.42 -7.55
CA PRO A 92 -6.17 19.56 -7.31
C PRO A 92 -6.53 18.07 -7.39
N ILE A 93 -7.17 17.68 -8.50
CA ILE A 93 -7.78 16.35 -8.73
C ILE A 93 -6.82 15.19 -8.54
N ARG A 94 -5.49 15.41 -8.74
CA ARG A 94 -4.49 14.39 -8.58
C ARG A 94 -4.36 13.97 -7.11
N PHE A 95 -4.35 14.94 -6.19
CA PHE A 95 -4.30 14.68 -4.76
C PHE A 95 -5.59 14.05 -4.26
N GLU A 96 -6.75 14.51 -4.73
CA GLU A 96 -8.06 13.89 -4.41
C GLU A 96 -8.13 12.43 -4.90
N ASN A 97 -7.63 12.13 -6.10
CA ASN A 97 -7.56 10.76 -6.62
C ASN A 97 -6.58 9.90 -5.82
N SER A 98 -5.48 10.47 -5.35
CA SER A 98 -4.54 9.76 -4.49
C SER A 98 -5.21 9.38 -3.17
N GLU A 99 -5.85 10.31 -2.48
CA GLU A 99 -6.58 10.05 -1.22
C GLU A 99 -7.60 8.91 -1.39
N ALA A 100 -8.42 8.95 -2.45
CA ALA A 100 -9.40 7.90 -2.72
C ALA A 100 -8.75 6.51 -2.90
N ASN A 101 -7.62 6.44 -3.61
CA ASN A 101 -6.89 5.19 -3.79
C ASN A 101 -6.18 4.72 -2.51
N VAL A 102 -5.67 5.63 -1.68
CA VAL A 102 -5.15 5.34 -0.33
C VAL A 102 -6.22 4.66 0.52
N ASP A 103 -7.42 5.21 0.58
CA ASP A 103 -8.52 4.69 1.38
C ASP A 103 -8.92 3.27 0.96
N LEU A 104 -8.99 3.00 -0.35
CA LEU A 104 -9.27 1.67 -0.88
C LEU A 104 -8.14 0.68 -0.53
N SER A 105 -6.89 1.08 -0.71
CA SER A 105 -5.72 0.27 -0.35
C SER A 105 -5.73 -0.05 1.15
N ASN A 106 -5.92 0.95 2.01
CA ASN A 106 -5.93 0.81 3.46
C ASN A 106 -7.06 -0.10 3.94
N SER A 107 -8.25 0.01 3.35
CA SER A 107 -9.39 -0.86 3.66
C SER A 107 -9.08 -2.32 3.37
N LEU A 108 -8.43 -2.61 2.25
CA LEU A 108 -7.98 -3.95 1.90
C LEU A 108 -6.86 -4.43 2.82
N CYS A 109 -5.86 -3.61 3.11
CA CYS A 109 -4.77 -3.94 4.03
C CYS A 109 -5.31 -4.33 5.42
N VAL A 110 -6.21 -3.52 6.00
CA VAL A 110 -6.85 -3.82 7.30
C VAL A 110 -7.65 -5.11 7.25
N GLY A 111 -8.46 -5.30 6.21
CA GLY A 111 -9.26 -6.51 6.05
C GLY A 111 -8.41 -7.76 5.96
N LEU A 112 -7.33 -7.71 5.19
CA LEU A 112 -6.39 -8.82 5.01
C LEU A 112 -5.56 -9.09 6.27
N SER A 113 -5.00 -8.07 6.92
CA SER A 113 -4.25 -8.22 8.18
C SER A 113 -5.12 -8.80 9.30
N ASN A 114 -6.41 -8.46 9.33
CA ASN A 114 -7.34 -9.01 10.30
C ASN A 114 -7.77 -10.45 9.99
N LYS A 115 -7.79 -10.84 8.72
CA LYS A 115 -8.29 -12.15 8.29
C LYS A 115 -7.21 -13.21 8.24
N LEU A 116 -6.06 -12.90 7.66
CA LEU A 116 -5.05 -13.90 7.27
C LEU A 116 -4.41 -14.64 8.46
N PRO A 117 -4.14 -14.02 9.63
CA PRO A 117 -3.56 -14.73 10.77
C PRO A 117 -4.53 -15.72 11.45
N LYS A 118 -5.82 -15.61 11.16
CA LYS A 118 -6.85 -16.47 11.78
C LYS A 118 -7.04 -17.74 10.97
N SER A 119 -6.68 -18.86 11.56
CA SER A 119 -6.88 -20.17 10.98
C SER A 119 -7.81 -21.03 11.83
N ARG A 120 -8.21 -22.18 11.31
CA ARG A 120 -9.03 -23.19 12.01
C ARG A 120 -8.27 -24.49 12.02
N MET A 121 -7.93 -24.98 13.24
CA MET A 121 -7.15 -26.23 13.39
C MET A 121 -5.89 -26.18 12.53
N GLN A 122 -5.76 -27.08 11.56
CA GLN A 122 -4.59 -27.13 10.68
C GLN A 122 -4.63 -26.16 9.51
N ARG A 123 -5.82 -25.82 9.02
CA ARG A 123 -5.98 -24.90 7.90
C ARG A 123 -7.40 -24.32 7.77
N ASP A 124 -7.47 -23.01 7.55
CA ASP A 124 -8.67 -22.34 7.02
C ASP A 124 -8.50 -22.11 5.52
N LEU A 125 -9.38 -22.70 4.70
CA LEU A 125 -9.30 -22.58 3.24
C LEU A 125 -9.76 -21.20 2.72
N SER A 126 -10.41 -20.39 3.56
CA SER A 126 -10.86 -19.05 3.17
C SER A 126 -9.71 -18.05 3.03
N ASP A 127 -8.51 -18.37 3.50
CA ASP A 127 -7.30 -17.57 3.31
C ASP A 127 -6.99 -17.35 1.83
N SER A 128 -7.06 -18.40 1.01
CA SER A 128 -6.78 -18.34 -0.42
C SER A 128 -7.74 -17.41 -1.19
N SER A 129 -9.00 -17.32 -0.74
CA SER A 129 -9.96 -16.38 -1.31
C SER A 129 -9.63 -14.93 -0.95
N SER A 130 -9.19 -14.71 0.30
CA SER A 130 -8.78 -13.38 0.77
C SER A 130 -7.49 -12.90 0.09
N GLN A 131 -6.50 -13.76 -0.07
CA GLN A 131 -5.21 -13.44 -0.68
C GLN A 131 -5.31 -12.96 -2.14
N ARG A 132 -6.37 -13.33 -2.87
CA ARG A 132 -6.61 -12.82 -4.24
C ARG A 132 -6.72 -11.30 -4.32
N ASN A 133 -6.99 -10.63 -3.20
CA ASN A 133 -7.11 -9.19 -3.12
C ASN A 133 -5.77 -8.47 -2.79
N LEU A 134 -4.68 -9.21 -2.55
CA LEU A 134 -3.37 -8.60 -2.30
C LEU A 134 -2.91 -7.69 -3.44
N GLY A 135 -3.08 -8.15 -4.69
CA GLY A 135 -2.73 -7.36 -5.86
C GLY A 135 -3.53 -6.05 -5.96
N LEU A 136 -4.79 -6.05 -5.52
CA LEU A 136 -5.59 -4.83 -5.47
C LEU A 136 -5.11 -3.86 -4.39
N ALA A 137 -4.78 -4.36 -3.19
CA ALA A 137 -4.26 -3.53 -2.11
C ALA A 137 -2.99 -2.78 -2.54
N PHE A 138 -2.01 -3.48 -3.09
CA PHE A 138 -0.78 -2.88 -3.60
C PHE A 138 -1.00 -2.02 -4.85
N GLY A 139 -1.90 -2.43 -5.74
CA GLY A 139 -2.24 -1.69 -6.96
C GLY A 139 -2.83 -0.30 -6.67
N TYR A 140 -3.77 -0.21 -5.72
CA TYR A 140 -4.32 1.07 -5.28
C TYR A 140 -3.26 1.95 -4.60
N SER A 141 -2.38 1.39 -3.75
CA SER A 141 -1.27 2.14 -3.15
C SER A 141 -0.33 2.69 -4.22
N LEU A 142 0.05 1.89 -5.22
CA LEU A 142 0.91 2.32 -6.31
C LEU A 142 0.25 3.42 -7.16
N GLN A 143 -1.05 3.30 -7.42
CA GLN A 143 -1.83 4.32 -8.13
C GLN A 143 -1.85 5.63 -7.35
N ALA A 144 -2.09 5.59 -6.04
CA ALA A 144 -2.07 6.76 -5.17
C ALA A 144 -0.73 7.50 -5.26
N ILE A 145 0.37 6.77 -5.05
CA ILE A 145 1.73 7.34 -5.14
C ILE A 145 1.98 7.99 -6.52
N SER A 146 1.50 7.36 -7.58
CA SER A 146 1.62 7.89 -8.94
C SER A 146 0.84 9.20 -9.11
N GLU A 147 -0.38 9.27 -8.57
CA GLU A 147 -1.20 10.48 -8.62
C GLU A 147 -0.57 11.62 -7.80
N THR A 148 -0.10 11.37 -6.56
CA THR A 148 0.64 12.36 -5.76
C THR A 148 1.86 12.90 -6.49
N LYS A 149 2.69 12.00 -7.06
CA LYS A 149 3.87 12.41 -7.84
C LYS A 149 3.50 13.28 -9.04
N ASN A 150 2.45 12.90 -9.78
CA ASN A 150 1.97 13.66 -10.93
C ASN A 150 1.37 15.01 -10.51
N GLY A 151 0.73 15.07 -9.34
CA GLY A 151 0.23 16.31 -8.74
C GLY A 151 1.37 17.25 -8.38
N LEU A 152 2.37 16.76 -7.63
CA LEU A 152 3.55 17.53 -7.23
C LEU A 152 4.33 18.07 -8.43
N ALA A 153 4.48 17.29 -9.50
CA ALA A 153 5.18 17.70 -10.71
C ALA A 153 4.51 18.89 -11.45
N LYS A 154 3.23 19.13 -11.16
CA LYS A 154 2.45 20.24 -11.71
C LYS A 154 2.36 21.46 -10.79
N CYS A 155 2.93 21.41 -9.60
CA CYS A 155 2.87 22.48 -8.61
C CYS A 155 4.11 23.38 -8.69
N VAL A 156 3.88 24.70 -8.60
CA VAL A 156 4.92 25.71 -8.44
C VAL A 156 4.61 26.59 -7.23
N VAL A 157 5.64 27.02 -6.53
CA VAL A 157 5.51 27.90 -5.37
C VAL A 157 5.07 29.30 -5.79
N ASN A 158 4.08 29.87 -5.10
CA ASN A 158 3.65 31.25 -5.28
C ASN A 158 4.34 32.16 -4.27
N TYR A 159 5.56 32.57 -4.58
CA TYR A 159 6.40 33.41 -3.70
C TYR A 159 5.75 34.74 -3.33
N ASP A 160 5.00 35.37 -4.26
CA ASP A 160 4.33 36.66 -4.01
C ASP A 160 3.27 36.50 -2.92
N LYS A 161 2.46 35.45 -2.99
CA LYS A 161 1.44 35.16 -1.99
C LYS A 161 2.07 34.87 -0.62
N LEU A 162 3.09 34.03 -0.57
CA LEU A 162 3.81 33.74 0.67
C LEU A 162 4.41 34.99 1.30
N ALA A 163 5.04 35.85 0.50
CA ALA A 163 5.60 37.11 0.99
C ALA A 163 4.54 38.08 1.51
N SER A 164 3.36 38.13 0.86
CA SER A 164 2.26 38.99 1.32
C SER A 164 1.66 38.56 2.65
N ASP A 165 1.62 37.27 2.92
CA ASP A 165 1.01 36.72 4.13
C ASP A 165 1.98 36.70 5.33
N LEU A 166 3.30 36.87 5.10
CA LEU A 166 4.32 36.99 6.14
C LEU A 166 4.51 38.44 6.66
N ASN A 167 3.97 39.44 5.98
CA ASN A 167 4.01 40.86 6.37
C ASN A 167 2.71 41.31 7.00
#